data_7ed2ba227ec8c1b3175df2f383d20c7e
#
_entry.id   7ed2ba227ec8c1b3175df2f383d20c7e
#
_cell.length_a   1.000
_cell.length_b   1.000
_cell.length_c   1.000
_cell.angle_alpha   90.00
_cell.angle_beta   90.00
_cell.angle_gamma   90.00
#
_symmetry.space_group_name_H-M   'P 1'
#
loop_
_entity.id
_entity.type
_entity.pdbx_description
1 polymer ?
#
loop_
_entity_poly.entity_id
_entity_poly.type
_entity_poly.pdbx_seq_one_letter_code
_entity_poly.pdbx_strand_id
1 'polypeptide(L)'
;MAMRAVRVSRWAGAAVLTACVALTVAAPAAAAGATQANAGPVGVRAKAAAIAVASTGQVLWSRDLNTELPMASITKVMTALVVIRAGGLSRKITVPSAVVAYVDEHDASAAGLRPGDTLTASQLLEGLLMPSGADAAYTLAEAYGPGLGAFIAKMNATAKRLGLTRTHFSNFDGLPYPTGYSTYSTPANLIKLGRVAMASAVFRSIVDQHSYRIAAGSGHHAYFWRNLNPLLGVYRGAIGIKPGWTPTAGHCLLFEATRGGRSFIGVNLDSPGVGATVNGADATRMLNWAFSLPSY
;
A
#
# COMPACT_ATOMS: atom_id res chain seq x y z
N MET A 1 -104.45 3.93 -24.18
CA MET A 1 -105.15 5.14 -23.69
C MET A 1 -104.05 6.24 -23.43
N ALA A 2 -104.27 7.36 -24.10
CA ALA A 2 -103.65 8.71 -23.93
C ALA A 2 -102.21 8.86 -24.25
N MET A 3 -101.98 9.37 -25.43
CA MET A 3 -101.03 10.31 -25.96
C MET A 3 -100.74 11.46 -25.01
N ARG A 4 -99.54 11.88 -25.01
CA ARG A 4 -99.27 13.34 -25.12
C ARG A 4 -97.91 13.60 -25.73
N ALA A 5 -98.00 14.41 -26.71
CA ALA A 5 -96.92 14.92 -27.57
C ALA A 5 -96.19 16.18 -26.96
N VAL A 6 -95.10 16.52 -27.58
CA VAL A 6 -94.60 17.87 -27.91
C VAL A 6 -93.72 18.54 -26.83
N ARG A 7 -92.44 18.83 -27.08
CA ARG A 7 -92.07 20.10 -27.77
C ARG A 7 -90.54 20.13 -28.10
N VAL A 8 -90.30 20.51 -29.32
CA VAL A 8 -88.98 20.92 -29.85
C VAL A 8 -88.73 22.31 -29.35
N SER A 9 -87.56 22.56 -28.85
CA SER A 9 -86.99 23.89 -28.75
C SER A 9 -85.54 23.92 -29.25
N ARG A 10 -85.31 24.61 -30.33
CA ARG A 10 -84.02 24.96 -30.90
C ARG A 10 -83.36 26.03 -30.00
N TRP A 11 -82.12 25.83 -29.61
CA TRP A 11 -81.28 26.90 -29.12
C TRP A 11 -79.94 26.85 -29.82
N ALA A 12 -79.47 28.03 -30.14
CA ALA A 12 -78.36 28.44 -31.01
C ALA A 12 -77.01 28.01 -30.48
N GLY A 13 -76.10 27.88 -31.44
CA GLY A 13 -74.73 27.56 -31.22
C GLY A 13 -73.95 28.62 -30.45
N ALA A 14 -73.06 28.16 -29.62
CA ALA A 14 -71.90 28.93 -29.15
C ALA A 14 -70.62 28.11 -29.44
N ALA A 15 -69.86 28.64 -30.40
CA ALA A 15 -68.54 28.08 -30.70
C ALA A 15 -67.57 28.42 -29.55
N VAL A 16 -67.12 27.41 -28.84
CA VAL A 16 -66.05 27.54 -27.85
C VAL A 16 -64.73 27.27 -28.58
N LEU A 17 -63.96 28.32 -28.80
CA LEU A 17 -62.55 28.19 -29.20
C LEU A 17 -61.73 27.63 -28.04
N THR A 18 -61.33 26.36 -28.14
CA THR A 18 -60.38 25.74 -27.22
C THR A 18 -58.97 26.17 -27.63
N ALA A 19 -58.40 27.11 -26.90
CA ALA A 19 -56.98 27.47 -27.03
C ALA A 19 -56.15 26.30 -26.43
N CYS A 20 -55.45 25.53 -27.27
CA CYS A 20 -54.45 24.59 -26.85
C CYS A 20 -53.18 25.39 -26.38
N VAL A 21 -53.02 25.53 -25.08
CA VAL A 21 -51.76 25.99 -24.51
C VAL A 21 -50.79 24.79 -24.53
N ALA A 22 -49.85 24.80 -25.46
CA ALA A 22 -48.73 23.86 -25.46
C ALA A 22 -47.79 24.20 -24.28
N LEU A 23 -47.87 23.45 -23.19
CA LEU A 23 -46.86 23.44 -22.17
C LEU A 23 -45.63 22.74 -22.74
N THR A 24 -44.63 23.55 -23.15
CA THR A 24 -43.26 23.06 -23.37
C THR A 24 -42.66 22.73 -22.03
N VAL A 25 -42.65 21.45 -21.65
CA VAL A 25 -41.84 20.93 -20.53
C VAL A 25 -40.39 21.01 -20.97
N ALA A 26 -39.67 22.02 -20.49
CA ALA A 26 -38.22 22.07 -20.59
C ALA A 26 -37.66 20.92 -19.77
N ALA A 27 -37.11 19.90 -20.44
CA ALA A 27 -36.36 18.84 -19.78
C ALA A 27 -35.14 19.46 -19.08
N PRO A 28 -34.87 19.13 -17.83
CA PRO A 28 -33.66 19.62 -17.16
C PRO A 28 -32.45 19.06 -17.88
N ALA A 29 -31.59 19.94 -18.38
CA ALA A 29 -30.24 19.62 -18.84
C ALA A 29 -29.39 19.32 -17.60
N ALA A 30 -29.55 18.16 -17.05
CA ALA A 30 -28.71 17.67 -15.96
C ALA A 30 -28.29 16.25 -16.29
N ALA A 31 -27.05 16.08 -16.73
CA ALA A 31 -26.21 14.89 -16.60
C ALA A 31 -25.11 14.82 -17.67
N ALA A 32 -24.43 15.92 -17.93
CA ALA A 32 -23.15 15.85 -18.69
C ALA A 32 -21.91 15.90 -17.79
N GLY A 33 -22.08 15.86 -16.45
CA GLY A 33 -20.97 15.98 -15.49
C GLY A 33 -20.54 14.70 -14.78
N ALA A 34 -21.23 13.56 -14.96
CA ALA A 34 -21.02 12.39 -14.10
C ALA A 34 -20.19 11.25 -14.72
N THR A 35 -19.69 11.36 -15.93
CA THR A 35 -19.03 10.25 -16.65
C THR A 35 -17.51 10.31 -16.73
N GLN A 36 -16.83 11.32 -16.19
CA GLN A 36 -15.36 11.36 -16.18
C GLN A 36 -14.71 10.87 -14.87
N ALA A 37 -15.46 10.55 -13.84
CA ALA A 37 -14.90 10.14 -12.52
C ALA A 37 -14.39 8.69 -12.48
N ASN A 38 -14.53 7.85 -13.51
CA ASN A 38 -14.23 6.42 -13.46
C ASN A 38 -13.06 5.95 -14.32
N ALA A 39 -12.35 6.82 -15.01
CA ALA A 39 -11.10 6.43 -15.65
C ALA A 39 -10.01 6.37 -14.58
N GLY A 40 -9.48 5.18 -14.29
CA GLY A 40 -8.37 5.00 -13.35
C GLY A 40 -7.09 5.69 -13.81
N PRO A 41 -5.98 5.56 -13.04
CA PRO A 41 -4.71 6.17 -13.37
C PRO A 41 -4.15 5.63 -14.70
N VAL A 42 -3.90 6.55 -15.65
CA VAL A 42 -3.37 6.19 -16.97
C VAL A 42 -1.90 5.83 -16.88
N GLY A 43 -1.48 4.82 -17.64
CA GLY A 43 -0.07 4.46 -17.82
C GLY A 43 0.56 3.69 -16.66
N VAL A 44 -0.19 3.21 -15.68
CA VAL A 44 0.30 2.26 -14.69
C VAL A 44 0.66 0.96 -15.40
N ARG A 45 1.86 0.45 -15.19
CA ARG A 45 2.41 -0.71 -15.89
C ARG A 45 2.55 -1.95 -15.00
N ALA A 46 2.45 -1.80 -13.69
CA ALA A 46 2.50 -2.89 -12.73
C ALA A 46 1.53 -4.00 -13.10
N LYS A 47 1.93 -5.26 -12.91
CA LYS A 47 1.08 -6.43 -13.15
C LYS A 47 -0.12 -6.45 -12.22
N ALA A 48 0.09 -6.15 -10.94
CA ALA A 48 -0.99 -5.96 -9.98
C ALA A 48 -0.75 -4.67 -9.18
N ALA A 49 -1.81 -3.91 -8.93
CA ALA A 49 -1.71 -2.65 -8.20
C ALA A 49 -3.05 -2.25 -7.56
N ALA A 50 -2.98 -1.44 -6.52
CA ALA A 50 -4.16 -0.79 -5.96
C ALA A 50 -3.79 0.49 -5.21
N ILE A 51 -4.75 1.43 -5.15
CA ILE A 51 -4.67 2.63 -4.32
C ILE A 51 -5.98 2.81 -3.55
N ALA A 52 -5.86 3.20 -2.31
CA ALA A 52 -6.97 3.32 -1.36
C ALA A 52 -6.85 4.58 -0.51
N VAL A 53 -7.95 5.01 0.09
CA VAL A 53 -7.95 6.01 1.16
C VAL A 53 -7.26 5.42 2.38
N ALA A 54 -6.20 6.05 2.88
CA ALA A 54 -5.37 5.49 3.96
C ALA A 54 -6.17 5.29 5.27
N SER A 55 -7.06 6.22 5.63
CA SER A 55 -7.84 6.15 6.87
C SER A 55 -8.87 5.02 6.87
N THR A 56 -9.59 4.81 5.77
CA THR A 56 -10.68 3.83 5.67
C THR A 56 -10.26 2.50 5.07
N GLY A 57 -9.28 2.51 4.16
CA GLY A 57 -8.90 1.37 3.31
C GLY A 57 -9.83 1.18 2.12
N GLN A 58 -10.74 2.12 1.86
CA GLN A 58 -11.58 2.10 0.67
C GLN A 58 -10.72 2.14 -0.58
N VAL A 59 -10.76 1.08 -1.37
CA VAL A 59 -10.03 0.98 -2.64
C VAL A 59 -10.69 1.91 -3.65
N LEU A 60 -9.91 2.85 -4.19
CA LEU A 60 -10.36 3.80 -5.21
C LEU A 60 -10.14 3.28 -6.61
N TRP A 61 -9.05 2.54 -6.80
CA TRP A 61 -8.71 1.89 -8.06
C TRP A 61 -7.85 0.67 -7.81
N SER A 62 -7.99 -0.33 -8.68
CA SER A 62 -7.13 -1.51 -8.65
C SER A 62 -7.01 -2.18 -10.02
N ARG A 63 -5.90 -2.91 -10.17
CA ARG A 63 -5.65 -3.91 -11.20
C ARG A 63 -5.25 -5.19 -10.48
N ASP A 64 -5.89 -6.30 -10.81
CA ASP A 64 -5.58 -7.62 -10.24
C ASP A 64 -5.49 -7.62 -8.69
N LEU A 65 -6.47 -6.97 -8.06
CA LEU A 65 -6.52 -6.66 -6.62
C LEU A 65 -6.20 -7.85 -5.71
N ASN A 66 -6.61 -9.05 -6.13
CA ASN A 66 -6.49 -10.28 -5.35
C ASN A 66 -5.52 -11.31 -5.97
N THR A 67 -4.73 -10.92 -6.96
CA THR A 67 -3.71 -11.81 -7.54
C THR A 67 -2.52 -11.93 -6.58
N GLU A 68 -2.16 -13.17 -6.27
CA GLU A 68 -1.01 -13.51 -5.42
C GLU A 68 0.27 -13.38 -6.21
N LEU A 69 1.17 -12.49 -5.77
CA LEU A 69 2.46 -12.25 -6.39
C LEU A 69 3.56 -12.18 -5.32
N PRO A 70 4.80 -12.54 -5.68
CA PRO A 70 5.95 -12.24 -4.85
C PRO A 70 6.03 -10.73 -4.59
N MET A 71 6.40 -10.36 -3.37
CA MET A 71 6.38 -8.94 -2.94
C MET A 71 7.76 -8.42 -2.57
N ALA A 72 8.79 -9.25 -2.72
CA ALA A 72 10.16 -8.91 -2.35
C ALA A 72 10.25 -8.29 -0.94
N SER A 73 11.10 -7.30 -0.75
CA SER A 73 11.34 -6.67 0.55
C SER A 73 10.16 -5.90 1.17
N ILE A 74 8.98 -5.84 0.51
CA ILE A 74 7.75 -5.39 1.21
C ILE A 74 7.45 -6.34 2.38
N THR A 75 7.90 -7.58 2.34
CA THR A 75 7.89 -8.57 3.45
C THR A 75 8.40 -7.98 4.76
N LYS A 76 9.43 -7.13 4.72
CA LYS A 76 10.05 -6.51 5.91
C LYS A 76 9.09 -5.59 6.69
N VAL A 77 7.98 -5.19 6.09
CA VAL A 77 6.89 -4.48 6.80
C VAL A 77 6.24 -5.40 7.85
N MET A 78 6.02 -6.67 7.52
CA MET A 78 5.51 -7.64 8.50
C MET A 78 6.56 -7.97 9.57
N THR A 79 7.81 -8.12 9.18
CA THR A 79 8.93 -8.31 10.13
C THR A 79 8.99 -7.19 11.14
N ALA A 80 8.98 -5.94 10.69
CA ALA A 80 8.94 -4.77 11.56
C ALA A 80 7.69 -4.75 12.47
N LEU A 81 6.52 -5.06 11.91
CA LEU A 81 5.27 -5.08 12.67
C LEU A 81 5.29 -6.12 13.79
N VAL A 82 5.84 -7.32 13.55
CA VAL A 82 5.99 -8.37 14.57
C VAL A 82 6.92 -7.90 15.69
N VAL A 83 8.05 -7.30 15.36
CA VAL A 83 9.02 -6.78 16.33
C VAL A 83 8.42 -5.64 17.15
N ILE A 84 7.80 -4.64 16.48
CA ILE A 84 7.19 -3.48 17.15
C ILE A 84 6.08 -3.94 18.13
N ARG A 85 5.25 -4.89 17.72
CA ARG A 85 4.18 -5.42 18.58
C ARG A 85 4.69 -6.26 19.76
N ALA A 86 5.84 -6.90 19.60
CA ALA A 86 6.48 -7.62 20.71
C ALA A 86 7.06 -6.65 21.75
N GLY A 87 7.34 -5.41 21.37
CA GLY A 87 7.89 -4.39 22.28
C GLY A 87 9.37 -4.60 22.58
N GLY A 88 9.84 -4.00 23.68
CA GLY A 88 11.26 -4.11 24.08
C GLY A 88 12.21 -3.44 23.08
N LEU A 89 11.82 -2.32 22.45
CA LEU A 89 12.58 -1.69 21.37
C LEU A 89 13.94 -1.10 21.83
N SER A 90 14.13 -0.88 23.13
CA SER A 90 15.42 -0.52 23.73
C SER A 90 16.32 -1.73 24.03
N ARG A 91 15.80 -2.96 23.85
CA ARG A 91 16.58 -4.20 24.05
C ARG A 91 17.80 -4.19 23.14
N LYS A 92 18.97 -4.43 23.71
CA LYS A 92 20.22 -4.61 22.99
C LYS A 92 20.28 -6.03 22.41
N ILE A 93 20.66 -6.13 21.15
CA ILE A 93 20.74 -7.38 20.38
C ILE A 93 22.11 -7.42 19.71
N THR A 94 22.83 -8.50 19.92
CA THR A 94 24.13 -8.73 19.27
C THR A 94 23.89 -9.30 17.86
N VAL A 95 24.56 -8.73 16.87
CA VAL A 95 24.53 -9.20 15.48
C VAL A 95 25.24 -10.56 15.40
N PRO A 96 24.56 -11.64 15.01
CA PRO A 96 25.16 -12.96 14.92
C PRO A 96 26.11 -13.06 13.72
N SER A 97 27.15 -13.92 13.82
CA SER A 97 28.09 -14.14 12.70
C SER A 97 27.45 -14.73 11.46
N ALA A 98 26.35 -15.48 11.63
CA ALA A 98 25.62 -16.10 10.54
C ALA A 98 25.03 -15.11 9.53
N VAL A 99 24.86 -13.82 9.87
CA VAL A 99 24.34 -12.82 8.92
C VAL A 99 25.23 -12.65 7.69
N VAL A 100 26.56 -12.82 7.82
CA VAL A 100 27.49 -12.67 6.70
C VAL A 100 27.22 -13.75 5.66
N ALA A 101 27.26 -15.03 6.09
CA ALA A 101 26.97 -16.15 5.19
C ALA A 101 25.58 -16.02 4.56
N TYR A 102 24.58 -15.62 5.35
CA TYR A 102 23.21 -15.44 4.86
C TYR A 102 23.10 -14.36 3.75
N VAL A 103 23.74 -13.23 3.95
CA VAL A 103 23.74 -12.12 2.97
C VAL A 103 24.48 -12.54 1.69
N ASP A 104 25.64 -13.17 1.83
CA ASP A 104 26.47 -13.61 0.70
C ASP A 104 25.78 -14.73 -0.12
N GLU A 105 25.22 -15.75 0.56
CA GLU A 105 24.54 -16.88 -0.09
C GLU A 105 23.32 -16.44 -0.92
N HIS A 106 22.64 -15.38 -0.48
CA HIS A 106 21.39 -14.95 -1.10
C HIS A 106 21.53 -13.68 -1.93
N ASP A 107 22.74 -13.14 -2.11
CA ASP A 107 23.00 -11.84 -2.78
C ASP A 107 22.03 -10.77 -2.25
N ALA A 108 21.91 -10.70 -0.93
CA ALA A 108 20.88 -9.92 -0.26
C ALA A 108 21.32 -8.46 -0.02
N SER A 109 20.38 -7.51 -0.12
CA SER A 109 20.64 -6.15 0.35
C SER A 109 20.92 -6.15 1.85
N ALA A 110 21.97 -5.42 2.29
CA ALA A 110 22.40 -5.38 3.67
C ALA A 110 22.44 -3.95 4.23
N ALA A 111 22.24 -3.84 5.53
CA ALA A 111 22.52 -2.62 6.30
C ALA A 111 24.01 -2.46 6.63
N GLY A 112 24.82 -3.47 6.31
CA GLY A 112 26.26 -3.53 6.56
C GLY A 112 26.58 -3.75 8.04
N LEU A 113 25.72 -4.49 8.74
CA LEU A 113 25.92 -4.83 10.14
C LEU A 113 27.14 -5.74 10.30
N ARG A 114 27.94 -5.47 11.33
CA ARG A 114 29.14 -6.28 11.63
C ARG A 114 28.82 -7.28 12.73
N PRO A 115 29.22 -8.56 12.56
CA PRO A 115 29.10 -9.55 13.61
C PRO A 115 29.73 -9.08 14.92
N GLY A 116 29.06 -9.33 16.04
CA GLY A 116 29.47 -8.89 17.35
C GLY A 116 29.03 -7.49 17.76
N ASP A 117 28.65 -6.63 16.82
CA ASP A 117 28.05 -5.33 17.15
C ASP A 117 26.73 -5.51 17.91
N THR A 118 26.52 -4.65 18.88
CA THR A 118 25.31 -4.67 19.71
C THR A 118 24.50 -3.41 19.50
N LEU A 119 23.32 -3.56 18.88
CA LEU A 119 22.40 -2.47 18.60
C LEU A 119 21.06 -2.68 19.32
N THR A 120 20.33 -1.59 19.53
CA THR A 120 18.96 -1.71 20.03
C THR A 120 18.04 -2.25 18.95
N ALA A 121 16.92 -2.90 19.34
CA ALA A 121 15.93 -3.33 18.39
C ALA A 121 15.38 -2.18 17.54
N SER A 122 15.28 -0.97 18.11
CA SER A 122 14.90 0.25 17.37
C SER A 122 15.91 0.58 16.28
N GLN A 123 17.22 0.55 16.57
CA GLN A 123 18.27 0.78 15.59
C GLN A 123 18.28 -0.29 14.49
N LEU A 124 18.04 -1.55 14.85
CA LEU A 124 17.92 -2.63 13.87
C LEU A 124 16.69 -2.46 12.97
N LEU A 125 15.57 -1.90 13.47
CA LEU A 125 14.41 -1.55 12.64
C LEU A 125 14.74 -0.46 11.62
N GLU A 126 15.60 0.51 11.95
CA GLU A 126 16.10 1.49 10.96
C GLU A 126 16.91 0.79 9.85
N GLY A 127 17.85 -0.09 10.23
CA GLY A 127 18.63 -0.90 9.28
C GLY A 127 17.78 -1.86 8.45
N LEU A 128 16.66 -2.37 9.00
CA LEU A 128 15.70 -3.20 8.29
C LEU A 128 14.92 -2.44 7.22
N LEU A 129 14.36 -1.28 7.58
CA LEU A 129 13.35 -0.61 6.76
C LEU A 129 13.96 0.37 5.75
N MET A 130 15.02 1.10 6.13
CA MET A 130 15.59 2.14 5.28
C MET A 130 16.48 1.57 4.16
N PRO A 131 17.62 0.90 4.43
CA PRO A 131 18.45 0.29 3.39
C PRO A 131 17.96 -1.10 2.98
N SER A 132 16.85 -1.56 3.56
CA SER A 132 16.30 -2.90 3.28
C SER A 132 17.20 -4.06 3.77
N GLY A 133 17.94 -3.88 4.87
CA GLY A 133 18.95 -4.82 5.36
C GLY A 133 18.38 -6.20 5.69
N ALA A 134 18.86 -7.24 5.01
CA ALA A 134 18.56 -8.63 5.31
C ALA A 134 19.32 -9.11 6.55
N ASP A 135 20.51 -8.57 6.80
CA ASP A 135 21.28 -8.75 8.03
C ASP A 135 20.52 -8.26 9.28
N ALA A 136 19.90 -7.09 9.18
CA ALA A 136 19.02 -6.57 10.24
C ALA A 136 17.74 -7.40 10.40
N ALA A 137 17.16 -7.87 9.28
CA ALA A 137 16.00 -8.77 9.31
C ALA A 137 16.34 -10.09 10.00
N TYR A 138 17.46 -10.69 9.64
CA TYR A 138 17.98 -11.92 10.26
C TYR A 138 18.18 -11.75 11.79
N THR A 139 18.91 -10.71 12.17
CA THR A 139 19.22 -10.40 13.58
C THR A 139 17.95 -10.21 14.41
N LEU A 140 16.95 -9.50 13.86
CA LEU A 140 15.67 -9.31 14.53
C LEU A 140 14.86 -10.62 14.60
N ALA A 141 14.85 -11.41 13.51
CA ALA A 141 14.13 -12.67 13.47
C ALA A 141 14.67 -13.67 14.49
N GLU A 142 15.99 -13.82 14.61
CA GLU A 142 16.62 -14.63 15.64
C GLU A 142 16.25 -14.18 17.06
N ALA A 143 16.35 -12.86 17.31
CA ALA A 143 16.15 -12.32 18.65
C ALA A 143 14.67 -12.34 19.11
N TYR A 144 13.73 -12.25 18.18
CA TYR A 144 12.29 -12.21 18.47
C TYR A 144 11.58 -13.53 18.14
N GLY A 145 12.30 -14.52 17.55
CA GLY A 145 11.82 -15.87 17.21
C GLY A 145 11.33 -16.66 18.41
N PRO A 146 12.01 -17.44 19.15
CA PRO A 146 13.42 -17.83 19.16
C PRO A 146 13.77 -18.70 17.93
N GLY A 147 14.69 -18.19 17.16
CA GLY A 147 15.10 -18.78 15.89
C GLY A 147 14.19 -18.40 14.71
N LEU A 148 14.75 -18.51 13.51
CA LEU A 148 14.14 -18.01 12.27
C LEU A 148 12.78 -18.65 11.98
N GLY A 149 12.66 -19.97 12.13
CA GLY A 149 11.41 -20.70 11.86
C GLY A 149 10.26 -20.25 12.77
N ALA A 150 10.53 -20.06 14.07
CA ALA A 150 9.51 -19.58 15.01
C ALA A 150 9.12 -18.12 14.72
N PHE A 151 10.06 -17.29 14.23
CA PHE A 151 9.73 -15.94 13.81
C PHE A 151 8.82 -15.93 12.58
N ILE A 152 9.10 -16.74 11.56
CA ILE A 152 8.25 -16.92 10.38
C ILE A 152 6.85 -17.39 10.78
N ALA A 153 6.75 -18.32 11.72
CA ALA A 153 5.45 -18.74 12.27
C ALA A 153 4.69 -17.58 12.92
N LYS A 154 5.38 -16.67 13.65
CA LYS A 154 4.77 -15.43 14.20
C LYS A 154 4.29 -14.49 13.09
N MET A 155 5.03 -14.36 11.98
CA MET A 155 4.61 -13.56 10.83
C MET A 155 3.30 -14.11 10.23
N ASN A 156 3.24 -15.42 9.96
CA ASN A 156 2.05 -16.06 9.41
C ASN A 156 0.85 -16.02 10.38
N ALA A 157 1.09 -16.22 11.68
CA ALA A 157 0.07 -16.06 12.70
C ALA A 157 -0.46 -14.62 12.77
N THR A 158 0.42 -13.63 12.56
CA THR A 158 0.03 -12.22 12.50
C THR A 158 -0.78 -11.92 11.23
N ALA A 159 -0.38 -12.46 10.08
CA ALA A 159 -1.15 -12.36 8.84
C ALA A 159 -2.57 -12.92 9.02
N LYS A 160 -2.69 -14.10 9.63
CA LYS A 160 -4.00 -14.72 9.94
C LYS A 160 -4.85 -13.82 10.85
N ARG A 161 -4.30 -13.29 11.96
CA ARG A 161 -5.02 -12.38 12.86
C ARG A 161 -5.46 -11.08 12.19
N LEU A 162 -4.69 -10.60 11.22
CA LEU A 162 -5.04 -9.42 10.43
C LEU A 162 -6.01 -9.74 9.29
N GLY A 163 -6.36 -11.02 9.07
CA GLY A 163 -7.21 -11.44 7.95
C GLY A 163 -6.56 -11.18 6.60
N LEU A 164 -5.23 -11.37 6.50
CA LEU A 164 -4.48 -11.35 5.24
C LEU A 164 -4.54 -12.76 4.63
N THR A 165 -5.72 -13.15 4.15
CA THR A 165 -6.04 -14.54 3.79
C THR A 165 -5.27 -15.06 2.57
N ARG A 166 -4.71 -14.16 1.77
CA ARG A 166 -3.90 -14.46 0.58
C ARG A 166 -2.48 -13.94 0.75
N THR A 167 -1.89 -14.16 1.92
CA THR A 167 -0.52 -13.77 2.24
C THR A 167 0.16 -14.91 2.96
N HIS A 168 1.35 -15.26 2.50
CA HIS A 168 2.21 -16.27 3.12
C HIS A 168 3.65 -15.78 3.19
N PHE A 169 4.31 -16.07 4.29
CA PHE A 169 5.71 -15.79 4.54
C PHE A 169 6.47 -17.10 4.71
N SER A 170 7.42 -17.38 3.83
CA SER A 170 8.38 -18.49 3.95
C SER A 170 9.72 -18.01 4.54
N ASN A 171 9.95 -16.69 4.52
CA ASN A 171 11.10 -16.03 5.12
C ASN A 171 10.72 -14.65 5.66
N PHE A 172 11.68 -14.01 6.33
CA PHE A 172 11.48 -12.75 7.06
C PHE A 172 11.88 -11.49 6.26
N ASP A 173 12.39 -11.62 5.05
CA ASP A 173 12.94 -10.50 4.28
C ASP A 173 12.43 -10.38 2.84
N GLY A 174 11.79 -11.44 2.31
CA GLY A 174 11.18 -11.46 0.97
C GLY A 174 12.14 -11.86 -0.14
N LEU A 175 13.25 -12.49 0.17
CA LEU A 175 14.12 -13.11 -0.81
C LEU A 175 13.42 -14.28 -1.52
N PRO A 176 13.80 -14.62 -2.77
CA PRO A 176 13.11 -15.64 -3.56
C PRO A 176 13.51 -17.05 -3.16
N TYR A 177 13.40 -17.37 -1.86
CA TYR A 177 13.77 -18.64 -1.30
C TYR A 177 12.69 -19.16 -0.31
N PRO A 178 12.45 -20.48 -0.18
CA PRO A 178 13.07 -21.59 -0.94
C PRO A 178 12.69 -21.62 -2.43
N THR A 179 11.65 -20.87 -2.84
CA THR A 179 11.30 -20.62 -4.25
C THR A 179 10.87 -19.20 -4.46
N GLY A 180 10.90 -18.69 -5.69
CA GLY A 180 10.53 -17.32 -6.02
C GLY A 180 9.09 -16.94 -5.62
N TYR A 181 8.20 -17.92 -5.47
CA TYR A 181 6.78 -17.72 -5.14
C TYR A 181 6.39 -18.20 -3.74
N SER A 182 7.35 -18.61 -2.92
CA SER A 182 7.06 -19.12 -1.57
C SER A 182 6.63 -18.03 -0.57
N THR A 183 7.06 -16.78 -0.79
CA THR A 183 6.59 -15.61 -0.04
C THR A 183 5.79 -14.73 -0.98
N TYR A 184 4.50 -14.57 -0.71
CA TYR A 184 3.58 -13.85 -1.61
C TYR A 184 2.51 -13.09 -0.84
N SER A 185 1.88 -12.14 -1.54
CA SER A 185 0.70 -11.41 -1.06
C SER A 185 -0.11 -10.87 -2.25
N THR A 186 -1.17 -10.13 -1.95
CA THR A 186 -2.02 -9.44 -2.93
C THR A 186 -2.03 -7.94 -2.68
N PRO A 187 -2.36 -7.10 -3.67
CA PRO A 187 -2.55 -5.67 -3.45
C PRO A 187 -3.51 -5.35 -2.30
N ALA A 188 -4.65 -6.07 -2.21
CA ALA A 188 -5.61 -5.89 -1.13
C ALA A 188 -4.99 -6.14 0.26
N ASN A 189 -4.26 -7.24 0.41
CA ASN A 189 -3.65 -7.60 1.69
C ASN A 189 -2.50 -6.67 2.05
N LEU A 190 -1.71 -6.21 1.07
CA LEU A 190 -0.61 -5.28 1.30
C LEU A 190 -1.08 -3.88 1.70
N ILE A 191 -2.18 -3.37 1.13
CA ILE A 191 -2.83 -2.14 1.61
C ILE A 191 -3.25 -2.30 3.07
N LYS A 192 -3.88 -3.41 3.41
CA LYS A 192 -4.28 -3.67 4.80
C LYS A 192 -3.08 -3.77 5.74
N LEU A 193 -2.02 -4.48 5.35
CA LEU A 193 -0.78 -4.57 6.11
C LEU A 193 -0.13 -3.19 6.30
N GLY A 194 -0.01 -2.41 5.22
CA GLY A 194 0.56 -1.06 5.23
C GLY A 194 -0.20 -0.13 6.17
N ARG A 195 -1.53 -0.12 6.11
CA ARG A 195 -2.38 0.67 7.03
C ARG A 195 -2.15 0.32 8.50
N VAL A 196 -2.06 -0.98 8.80
CA VAL A 196 -1.80 -1.44 10.17
C VAL A 196 -0.40 -1.05 10.63
N ALA A 197 0.60 -1.14 9.77
CA ALA A 197 1.97 -0.73 10.08
C ALA A 197 2.06 0.79 10.27
N MET A 198 1.45 1.56 9.39
CA MET A 198 1.40 3.03 9.45
C MET A 198 0.57 3.56 10.63
N ALA A 199 -0.26 2.76 11.29
CA ALA A 199 -0.89 3.12 12.56
C ALA A 199 0.11 3.22 13.71
N SER A 200 1.28 2.57 13.62
CA SER A 200 2.36 2.68 14.61
C SER A 200 3.17 3.96 14.41
N ALA A 201 3.26 4.81 15.43
CA ALA A 201 4.10 6.00 15.39
C ALA A 201 5.59 5.66 15.17
N VAL A 202 6.07 4.58 15.80
CA VAL A 202 7.45 4.08 15.61
C VAL A 202 7.68 3.67 14.16
N PHE A 203 6.78 2.93 13.56
CA PHE A 203 6.93 2.52 12.16
C PHE A 203 6.95 3.73 11.22
N ARG A 204 5.99 4.65 11.39
CA ARG A 204 5.93 5.88 10.57
C ARG A 204 7.19 6.71 10.69
N SER A 205 7.69 6.93 11.90
CA SER A 205 8.91 7.74 12.12
C SER A 205 10.13 7.18 11.41
N ILE A 206 10.21 5.86 11.22
CA ILE A 206 11.32 5.22 10.50
C ILE A 206 11.13 5.37 8.98
N VAL A 207 9.96 5.03 8.45
CA VAL A 207 9.78 4.98 6.99
C VAL A 207 9.66 6.36 6.33
N ASP A 208 9.38 7.41 7.10
CA ASP A 208 9.32 8.80 6.63
C ASP A 208 10.72 9.50 6.64
N GLN A 209 11.74 8.90 7.26
CA GLN A 209 13.09 9.45 7.29
C GLN A 209 13.81 9.26 5.96
N HIS A 210 14.59 10.27 5.55
CA HIS A 210 15.49 10.19 4.39
C HIS A 210 16.78 9.43 4.70
N SER A 211 17.31 9.58 5.91
CA SER A 211 18.51 8.93 6.37
C SER A 211 18.55 8.82 7.88
N TYR A 212 19.31 7.85 8.37
CA TYR A 212 19.58 7.63 9.78
C TYR A 212 21.07 7.42 10.03
N ARG A 213 21.57 7.95 11.13
CA ARG A 213 22.99 7.85 11.49
C ARG A 213 23.14 7.38 12.94
N ILE A 214 24.04 6.44 13.13
CA ILE A 214 24.49 6.00 14.46
C ILE A 214 25.99 6.32 14.54
N ALA A 215 26.41 7.09 15.53
CA ALA A 215 27.85 7.30 15.82
C ALA A 215 28.44 5.99 16.38
N ALA A 216 29.74 5.79 16.21
CA ALA A 216 30.42 4.67 16.87
C ALA A 216 30.27 4.80 18.39
N GLY A 217 30.08 3.70 19.06
CA GLY A 217 29.90 3.63 20.52
C GLY A 217 30.51 2.37 21.13
N SER A 218 30.38 2.22 22.44
CA SER A 218 30.80 1.01 23.12
C SER A 218 29.89 -0.16 22.66
N GLY A 219 30.44 -1.05 21.85
CA GLY A 219 29.74 -2.25 21.38
C GLY A 219 29.20 -2.22 19.96
N HIS A 220 29.40 -1.14 19.21
CA HIS A 220 29.06 -1.11 17.78
C HIS A 220 29.86 -0.06 17.01
N HIS A 221 30.02 -0.28 15.71
CA HIS A 221 30.57 0.67 14.75
C HIS A 221 29.59 1.81 14.43
N ALA A 222 30.05 2.81 13.70
CA ALA A 222 29.20 3.85 13.13
C ALA A 222 28.42 3.30 11.93
N TYR A 223 27.17 3.69 11.81
CA TYR A 223 26.32 3.33 10.68
C TYR A 223 25.67 4.57 10.06
N PHE A 224 25.47 4.53 8.76
CA PHE A 224 24.71 5.52 8.02
C PHE A 224 23.85 4.84 6.97
N TRP A 225 22.53 4.99 7.08
CA TRP A 225 21.58 4.39 6.16
C TRP A 225 20.76 5.45 5.45
N ARG A 226 20.58 5.27 4.14
CA ARG A 226 19.64 6.04 3.34
C ARG A 226 18.39 5.24 3.11
N ASN A 227 17.24 5.91 3.09
CA ASN A 227 15.98 5.27 2.73
C ASN A 227 15.93 5.06 1.22
N LEU A 228 15.66 3.83 0.80
CA LEU A 228 15.59 3.45 -0.61
C LEU A 228 14.23 3.73 -1.26
N ASN A 229 13.29 4.34 -0.54
CA ASN A 229 11.98 4.68 -1.11
C ASN A 229 12.13 5.79 -2.16
N PRO A 230 11.80 5.53 -3.45
CA PRO A 230 12.02 6.47 -4.54
C PRO A 230 11.10 7.69 -4.52
N LEU A 231 10.08 7.71 -3.66
CA LEU A 231 9.15 8.82 -3.54
C LEU A 231 9.56 9.86 -2.49
N LEU A 232 10.34 9.47 -1.48
CA LEU A 232 10.76 10.38 -0.41
C LEU A 232 11.61 11.51 -0.96
N GLY A 233 11.23 12.76 -0.64
CA GLY A 233 11.89 13.96 -1.14
C GLY A 233 11.67 14.27 -2.63
N VAL A 234 11.05 13.34 -3.39
CA VAL A 234 10.76 13.50 -4.81
C VAL A 234 9.28 13.77 -5.04
N TYR A 235 8.41 12.98 -4.42
CA TYR A 235 6.96 13.15 -4.54
C TYR A 235 6.43 13.95 -3.34
N ARG A 236 5.83 15.12 -3.60
CA ARG A 236 5.30 15.99 -2.54
C ARG A 236 4.31 15.23 -1.66
N GLY A 237 4.60 15.20 -0.36
CA GLY A 237 3.75 14.56 0.64
C GLY A 237 3.95 13.05 0.79
N ALA A 238 4.93 12.44 0.12
CA ALA A 238 5.29 11.04 0.38
C ALA A 238 5.82 10.88 1.81
N ILE A 239 5.32 9.87 2.54
CA ILE A 239 5.67 9.57 3.94
C ILE A 239 6.08 8.11 4.13
N GLY A 240 6.41 7.40 3.10
CA GLY A 240 6.84 5.99 3.14
C GLY A 240 6.30 5.22 1.93
N ILE A 241 6.32 3.86 1.89
CA ILE A 241 6.55 2.92 3.01
C ILE A 241 7.79 2.06 2.71
N LYS A 242 7.69 1.10 1.74
CA LYS A 242 8.77 0.14 1.51
C LYS A 242 8.85 -0.28 0.03
N PRO A 243 9.99 -0.09 -0.63
CA PRO A 243 10.28 -0.68 -1.93
C PRO A 243 10.75 -2.14 -1.78
N GLY A 244 10.67 -2.87 -2.88
CA GLY A 244 11.22 -4.21 -3.00
C GLY A 244 11.56 -4.55 -4.45
N TRP A 245 12.57 -5.38 -4.62
CA TRP A 245 12.93 -5.94 -5.92
C TRP A 245 13.59 -7.30 -5.74
N THR A 246 13.23 -8.23 -6.58
CA THR A 246 13.97 -9.47 -6.87
C THR A 246 13.72 -9.83 -8.33
N PRO A 247 14.56 -10.66 -8.96
CA PRO A 247 14.32 -11.10 -10.34
C PRO A 247 12.92 -11.69 -10.57
N THR A 248 12.39 -12.39 -9.56
CA THR A 248 11.06 -13.04 -9.63
C THR A 248 9.91 -12.08 -9.33
N ALA A 249 10.08 -11.15 -8.40
CA ALA A 249 9.01 -10.23 -7.99
C ALA A 249 8.88 -9.01 -8.89
N GLY A 250 9.90 -8.71 -9.70
CA GLY A 250 10.00 -7.43 -10.39
C GLY A 250 10.10 -6.26 -9.41
N HIS A 251 9.82 -5.05 -9.88
CA HIS A 251 9.81 -3.86 -9.03
C HIS A 251 8.49 -3.72 -8.28
N CYS A 252 8.57 -3.67 -6.95
CA CYS A 252 7.44 -3.55 -6.03
C CYS A 252 7.59 -2.31 -5.14
N LEU A 253 6.48 -1.64 -4.82
CA LEU A 253 6.47 -0.52 -3.88
C LEU A 253 5.13 -0.48 -3.13
N LEU A 254 5.20 -0.53 -1.82
CA LEU A 254 4.11 -0.13 -0.93
C LEU A 254 4.38 1.32 -0.53
N PHE A 255 3.42 2.22 -0.70
CA PHE A 255 3.62 3.67 -0.54
C PHE A 255 2.43 4.36 0.12
N GLU A 256 2.71 5.50 0.74
CA GLU A 256 1.69 6.41 1.26
C GLU A 256 2.11 7.86 1.03
N ALA A 257 1.13 8.71 0.72
CA ALA A 257 1.34 10.15 0.62
C ALA A 257 0.16 10.93 1.20
N THR A 258 0.48 12.08 1.82
CA THR A 258 -0.50 12.98 2.46
C THR A 258 -0.39 14.38 1.90
N ARG A 259 -1.52 14.97 1.48
CA ARG A 259 -1.62 16.38 1.04
C ARG A 259 -2.97 16.96 1.43
N GLY A 260 -2.99 18.17 1.94
CA GLY A 260 -4.25 18.88 2.22
C GLY A 260 -5.23 18.10 3.08
N GLY A 261 -4.74 17.39 4.10
CA GLY A 261 -5.57 16.54 4.96
C GLY A 261 -6.03 15.21 4.36
N ARG A 262 -5.69 14.92 3.09
CA ARG A 262 -6.01 13.65 2.41
C ARG A 262 -4.79 12.75 2.38
N SER A 263 -4.96 11.49 2.73
CA SER A 263 -3.90 10.47 2.67
C SER A 263 -4.34 9.29 1.82
N PHE A 264 -3.47 8.89 0.90
CA PHE A 264 -3.67 7.72 0.05
C PHE A 264 -2.53 6.73 0.24
N ILE A 265 -2.90 5.47 0.41
CA ILE A 265 -1.99 4.34 0.48
C ILE A 265 -2.17 3.48 -0.77
N GLY A 266 -1.07 3.04 -1.34
CA GLY A 266 -1.13 2.18 -2.52
C GLY A 266 0.01 1.20 -2.60
N VAL A 267 -0.11 0.26 -3.53
CA VAL A 267 0.91 -0.73 -3.83
C VAL A 267 0.93 -1.01 -5.32
N ASN A 268 2.13 -1.16 -5.86
CA ASN A 268 2.35 -1.76 -7.18
C ASN A 268 3.29 -2.97 -7.02
N LEU A 269 2.96 -4.06 -7.73
CA LEU A 269 3.69 -5.31 -7.77
C LEU A 269 4.05 -5.63 -9.21
N ASP A 270 5.29 -6.10 -9.41
CA ASP A 270 5.83 -6.50 -10.71
C ASP A 270 5.68 -5.37 -11.76
N SER A 271 6.18 -4.17 -11.43
CA SER A 271 6.29 -3.08 -12.41
C SER A 271 7.47 -3.37 -13.35
N PRO A 272 7.23 -3.41 -14.68
CA PRO A 272 8.27 -3.73 -15.65
C PRO A 272 9.23 -2.57 -15.86
N GLY A 273 10.52 -2.88 -16.06
CA GLY A 273 11.58 -1.91 -16.36
C GLY A 273 12.87 -2.18 -15.63
N VAL A 274 13.84 -1.31 -15.81
CA VAL A 274 15.16 -1.40 -15.18
C VAL A 274 15.44 -0.15 -14.34
N GLY A 275 16.00 -0.34 -13.16
CA GLY A 275 16.42 0.74 -12.27
C GLY A 275 15.43 1.07 -11.14
N ALA A 276 15.95 1.69 -10.09
CA ALA A 276 15.25 1.90 -8.83
C ALA A 276 14.05 2.87 -8.91
N THR A 277 13.91 3.64 -9.98
CA THR A 277 12.81 4.61 -10.14
C THR A 277 11.56 4.03 -10.78
N VAL A 278 11.63 2.81 -11.30
CA VAL A 278 10.54 2.17 -12.05
C VAL A 278 9.27 2.03 -11.23
N ASN A 279 9.39 1.50 -10.02
CA ASN A 279 8.26 1.34 -9.09
C ASN A 279 7.71 2.69 -8.62
N GLY A 280 8.54 3.72 -8.50
CA GLY A 280 8.14 5.09 -8.18
C GLY A 280 7.28 5.73 -9.27
N ALA A 281 7.51 5.40 -10.54
CA ALA A 281 6.74 5.94 -11.65
C ALA A 281 5.27 5.52 -11.61
N ASP A 282 4.98 4.24 -11.36
CA ASP A 282 3.60 3.75 -11.23
C ASP A 282 2.91 4.32 -10.00
N ALA A 283 3.60 4.38 -8.86
CA ALA A 283 3.10 5.00 -7.65
C ALA A 283 2.76 6.49 -7.86
N THR A 284 3.63 7.23 -8.57
CA THR A 284 3.40 8.64 -8.91
C THR A 284 2.12 8.83 -9.74
N ARG A 285 1.90 7.96 -10.76
CA ARG A 285 0.67 8.01 -11.59
C ARG A 285 -0.58 7.76 -10.74
N MET A 286 -0.54 6.74 -9.88
CA MET A 286 -1.65 6.41 -8.99
C MET A 286 -1.94 7.54 -7.99
N LEU A 287 -0.91 8.12 -7.39
CA LEU A 287 -1.06 9.22 -6.44
C LEU A 287 -1.56 10.51 -7.12
N ASN A 288 -1.04 10.86 -8.30
CA ASN A 288 -1.52 12.02 -9.05
C ASN A 288 -2.99 11.90 -9.37
N TRP A 289 -3.41 10.71 -9.83
CA TRP A 289 -4.82 10.44 -10.10
C TRP A 289 -5.67 10.53 -8.82
N ALA A 290 -5.25 9.90 -7.72
CA ALA A 290 -6.03 9.92 -6.48
C ALA A 290 -6.16 11.34 -5.89
N PHE A 291 -5.10 12.15 -5.95
CA PHE A 291 -5.16 13.54 -5.50
C PHE A 291 -5.95 14.47 -6.46
N SER A 292 -6.16 14.09 -7.73
CA SER A 292 -7.01 14.84 -8.67
C SER A 292 -8.51 14.58 -8.47
N LEU A 293 -8.88 13.52 -7.74
CA LEU A 293 -10.28 13.26 -7.43
C LEU A 293 -10.87 14.37 -6.58
N PRO A 294 -12.16 14.72 -6.75
CA PRO A 294 -12.85 15.66 -5.87
C PRO A 294 -12.71 15.25 -4.40
N SER A 295 -12.70 16.22 -3.50
CA SER A 295 -12.79 15.94 -2.06
C SER A 295 -14.17 15.38 -1.75
N TYR A 296 -14.21 14.28 -1.01
CA TYR A 296 -15.44 13.66 -0.52
C TYR A 296 -15.90 14.32 0.76
#